data_ecd64fdd8120f8db320708b0660107ea
#
_entry.id   ecd64fdd8120f8db320708b0660107ea
#
_cell.length_a   1.000
_cell.length_b   1.000
_cell.length_c   1.000
_cell.angle_alpha   90.00
_cell.angle_beta   90.00
_cell.angle_gamma   90.00
#
_symmetry.space_group_name_H-M   'P 1'
#
loop_
_entity.id
_entity.type
_entity.pdbx_description
1 polymer ?
#
loop_
_entity_poly.entity_id
_entity_poly.type
_entity_poly.pdbx_seq_one_letter_code
_entity_poly.pdbx_strand_id
1 'polypeptide(L)'
;PIKKGTTDVKAVMDCMRVVREGGSIGIFPEGNRTYSGKTEAIKESIGDFAKALKLPIAIFHINGGYGKHPRWSDKTRGGKMTAGVSEIIEYDEYKSLSGEELYKLICDKLYVDEGIIDGEYPSKRSAENLERAMYYCPSCGISEWTSEGEYAWCKNCGTKIKYLPTKELLCVNGTFPYRFMTEWYDAQSNYMRALDLTPYDTTPLFSDTANLYEVIPCKKKIPLGEDIKFSAFSDRFEIDFGGRTETVYYKDITASGVLGRNKMNYYTQKRIFQIKSDKHFNAVKYVNVYYHALSILKGDTKNGFLGL
;
A
#
# COMPACT_ATOMS: atom_id res chain seq x y z
N PRO A 1 -8.33 -9.33 15.24
CA PRO A 1 -7.33 -8.87 14.26
C PRO A 1 -6.99 -10.04 13.33
N ILE A 2 -7.14 -9.81 12.03
CA ILE A 2 -6.82 -10.81 11.00
C ILE A 2 -5.32 -10.77 10.73
N LYS A 3 -4.65 -11.93 10.69
CA LYS A 3 -3.25 -12.02 10.25
C LYS A 3 -3.18 -11.80 8.74
N LYS A 4 -2.42 -10.80 8.29
CA LYS A 4 -2.15 -10.62 6.85
C LYS A 4 -1.45 -11.87 6.29
N GLY A 5 -1.81 -12.27 5.07
CA GLY A 5 -1.17 -13.41 4.38
C GLY A 5 -1.61 -14.80 4.81
N THR A 6 -2.64 -14.93 5.66
CA THR A 6 -3.26 -16.21 6.00
C THR A 6 -4.74 -16.22 5.65
N THR A 7 -5.26 -17.39 5.27
CA THR A 7 -6.71 -17.59 5.21
C THR A 7 -7.20 -17.69 6.65
N ASP A 8 -7.82 -16.63 7.16
CA ASP A 8 -8.33 -16.61 8.53
C ASP A 8 -9.74 -17.22 8.58
N VAL A 9 -9.79 -18.54 8.56
CA VAL A 9 -11.06 -19.31 8.65
C VAL A 9 -11.88 -18.90 9.88
N LYS A 10 -11.21 -18.57 10.98
CA LYS A 10 -11.90 -18.11 12.19
C LYS A 10 -12.63 -16.79 11.96
N ALA A 11 -12.00 -15.84 11.27
CA ALA A 11 -12.64 -14.56 10.95
C ALA A 11 -13.88 -14.76 10.08
N VAL A 12 -13.81 -15.65 9.07
CA VAL A 12 -14.98 -16.01 8.24
C VAL A 12 -16.10 -16.63 9.11
N MET A 13 -15.77 -17.56 9.99
CA MET A 13 -16.75 -18.17 10.89
C MET A 13 -17.38 -17.18 11.86
N ASP A 14 -16.58 -16.24 12.39
CA ASP A 14 -17.08 -15.16 13.26
C ASP A 14 -18.03 -14.23 12.49
N CYS A 15 -17.74 -13.89 11.25
CA CYS A 15 -18.65 -13.13 10.38
C CYS A 15 -19.97 -13.89 10.15
N MET A 16 -19.89 -15.18 9.79
CA MET A 16 -21.10 -16.01 9.60
C MET A 16 -21.95 -16.14 10.87
N ARG A 17 -21.31 -16.15 12.04
CA ARG A 17 -22.03 -16.12 13.31
C ARG A 17 -22.78 -14.81 13.52
N VAL A 18 -22.11 -13.65 13.30
CA VAL A 18 -22.72 -12.33 13.40
C VAL A 18 -23.94 -12.22 12.50
N VAL A 19 -23.85 -12.71 11.26
CA VAL A 19 -24.98 -12.72 10.31
C VAL A 19 -26.15 -13.57 10.84
N ARG A 20 -25.88 -14.76 11.36
CA ARG A 20 -26.92 -15.64 11.94
C ARG A 20 -27.60 -15.02 13.16
N GLU A 21 -26.90 -14.16 13.88
CA GLU A 21 -27.43 -13.39 15.02
C GLU A 21 -28.16 -12.10 14.57
N GLY A 22 -28.33 -11.87 13.26
CA GLY A 22 -28.99 -10.69 12.70
C GLY A 22 -28.14 -9.43 12.64
N GLY A 23 -26.81 -9.57 12.80
CA GLY A 23 -25.90 -8.45 12.76
C GLY A 23 -25.43 -8.08 11.34
N SER A 24 -24.78 -6.92 11.23
CA SER A 24 -24.17 -6.41 9.99
C SER A 24 -22.65 -6.52 10.04
N ILE A 25 -22.00 -6.60 8.88
CA ILE A 25 -20.55 -6.71 8.75
C ILE A 25 -20.04 -5.53 7.93
N GLY A 26 -19.08 -4.78 8.49
CA GLY A 26 -18.33 -3.76 7.76
C GLY A 26 -16.97 -4.28 7.31
N ILE A 27 -16.65 -4.14 6.01
CA ILE A 27 -15.40 -4.61 5.42
C ILE A 27 -14.75 -3.48 4.62
N PHE A 28 -13.44 -3.32 4.81
CA PHE A 28 -12.60 -2.52 3.92
C PHE A 28 -11.77 -3.51 3.08
N PRO A 29 -12.22 -3.86 1.85
CA PRO A 29 -11.68 -5.01 1.12
C PRO A 29 -10.25 -4.78 0.62
N GLU A 30 -9.81 -3.53 0.46
CA GLU A 30 -8.42 -3.19 0.17
C GLU A 30 -7.47 -3.51 1.36
N GLY A 31 -8.01 -3.57 2.58
CA GLY A 31 -7.25 -3.84 3.81
C GLY A 31 -6.33 -2.73 4.29
N ASN A 32 -6.10 -1.70 3.49
CA ASN A 32 -5.31 -0.51 3.81
C ASN A 32 -5.91 0.74 3.16
N ARG A 33 -5.48 1.92 3.61
CA ARG A 33 -5.69 3.17 2.89
C ARG A 33 -4.72 3.23 1.71
N THR A 34 -5.16 3.78 0.59
CA THR A 34 -4.33 3.99 -0.60
C THR A 34 -3.22 5.02 -0.38
N TYR A 35 -2.11 4.84 -1.09
CA TYR A 35 -1.05 5.86 -1.21
C TYR A 35 -1.26 6.78 -2.40
N SER A 36 -1.89 6.29 -3.46
CA SER A 36 -2.12 7.01 -4.72
C SER A 36 -3.33 7.95 -4.68
N GLY A 37 -4.36 7.57 -3.94
CA GLY A 37 -5.67 8.20 -3.93
C GLY A 37 -6.74 7.41 -4.68
N LYS A 38 -6.36 6.38 -5.45
CA LYS A 38 -7.33 5.49 -6.11
C LYS A 38 -7.48 4.17 -5.38
N THR A 39 -8.61 3.50 -5.62
CA THR A 39 -8.85 2.14 -5.12
C THR A 39 -7.76 1.20 -5.59
N GLU A 40 -7.16 0.48 -4.66
CA GLU A 40 -6.11 -0.51 -4.90
C GLU A 40 -6.70 -1.92 -5.10
N ALA A 41 -5.82 -2.90 -5.31
CA ALA A 41 -6.25 -4.26 -5.58
C ALA A 41 -7.05 -4.87 -4.41
N ILE A 42 -8.22 -5.40 -4.74
CA ILE A 42 -9.11 -6.15 -3.86
C ILE A 42 -8.90 -7.64 -4.14
N LYS A 43 -8.92 -8.48 -3.11
CA LYS A 43 -8.79 -9.93 -3.29
C LYS A 43 -10.06 -10.53 -3.90
N GLU A 44 -9.90 -11.40 -4.88
CA GLU A 44 -11.01 -12.09 -5.57
C GLU A 44 -11.93 -12.86 -4.61
N SER A 45 -11.37 -13.38 -3.51
CA SER A 45 -12.14 -14.10 -2.48
C SER A 45 -13.27 -13.28 -1.82
N ILE A 46 -13.34 -11.94 -2.06
CA ILE A 46 -14.45 -11.12 -1.57
C ILE A 46 -15.77 -11.49 -2.23
N GLY A 47 -15.75 -11.87 -3.52
CA GLY A 47 -16.93 -12.30 -4.24
C GLY A 47 -17.54 -13.57 -3.66
N ASP A 48 -16.73 -14.61 -3.46
CA ASP A 48 -17.19 -15.87 -2.83
C ASP A 48 -17.66 -15.65 -1.38
N PHE A 49 -16.94 -14.79 -0.64
CA PHE A 49 -17.31 -14.46 0.72
C PHE A 49 -18.66 -13.75 0.78
N ALA A 50 -18.88 -12.71 -0.03
CA ALA A 50 -20.14 -12.00 -0.09
C ALA A 50 -21.31 -12.92 -0.51
N LYS A 51 -21.08 -13.78 -1.51
CA LYS A 51 -22.04 -14.77 -1.96
C LYS A 51 -22.45 -15.78 -0.85
N ALA A 52 -21.48 -16.20 -0.03
CA ALA A 52 -21.73 -17.12 1.08
C ALA A 52 -22.57 -16.50 2.20
N LEU A 53 -22.51 -15.19 2.41
CA LEU A 53 -23.27 -14.47 3.42
C LEU A 53 -24.76 -14.31 3.06
N LYS A 54 -25.10 -14.24 1.76
CA LYS A 54 -26.49 -14.08 1.24
C LYS A 54 -27.22 -12.85 1.81
N LEU A 55 -26.49 -11.75 1.99
CA LEU A 55 -27.01 -10.49 2.54
C LEU A 55 -27.01 -9.39 1.47
N PRO A 56 -27.86 -8.36 1.58
CA PRO A 56 -27.69 -7.14 0.79
C PRO A 56 -26.29 -6.57 0.97
N ILE A 57 -25.69 -6.09 -0.12
CA ILE A 57 -24.37 -5.49 -0.14
C ILE A 57 -24.52 -3.97 -0.23
N ALA A 58 -24.21 -3.25 0.84
CA ALA A 58 -24.20 -1.79 0.84
C ALA A 58 -22.81 -1.29 0.44
N ILE A 59 -22.72 -0.63 -0.70
CA ILE A 59 -21.50 0.03 -1.19
C ILE A 59 -21.39 1.37 -0.48
N PHE A 60 -20.32 1.55 0.28
CA PHE A 60 -20.09 2.74 1.10
C PHE A 60 -18.85 3.49 0.63
N HIS A 61 -19.02 4.74 0.22
CA HIS A 61 -17.93 5.59 -0.22
C HIS A 61 -17.59 6.67 0.81
N ILE A 62 -16.30 6.98 0.91
CA ILE A 62 -15.76 8.11 1.66
C ILE A 62 -15.09 9.03 0.65
N ASN A 63 -15.66 10.19 0.41
CA ASN A 63 -15.14 11.18 -0.54
C ASN A 63 -14.39 12.30 0.19
N GLY A 64 -13.23 12.69 -0.31
CA GLY A 64 -12.35 13.70 0.28
C GLY A 64 -11.42 13.14 1.37
N GLY A 65 -11.49 11.86 1.65
CA GLY A 65 -10.65 11.20 2.65
C GLY A 65 -9.16 11.27 2.32
N TYR A 66 -8.82 10.97 1.08
CA TYR A 66 -7.44 11.09 0.58
C TYR A 66 -6.95 12.54 0.57
N GLY A 67 -7.74 13.45 0.02
CA GLY A 67 -7.38 14.87 -0.02
C GLY A 67 -7.11 15.43 1.38
N LYS A 68 -7.96 15.10 2.34
CA LYS A 68 -7.86 15.57 3.72
C LYS A 68 -6.71 14.95 4.49
N HIS A 69 -6.45 13.67 4.30
CA HIS A 69 -5.39 12.95 5.03
C HIS A 69 -4.78 11.82 4.21
N PRO A 70 -3.92 12.12 3.21
CA PRO A 70 -3.20 11.09 2.48
C PRO A 70 -2.46 10.16 3.43
N ARG A 71 -2.33 8.89 3.07
CA ARG A 71 -1.72 7.88 3.94
C ARG A 71 -0.28 8.20 4.34
N TRP A 72 0.47 8.83 3.45
CA TRP A 72 1.86 9.23 3.68
C TRP A 72 2.01 10.46 4.58
N SER A 73 0.97 11.28 4.73
CA SER A 73 1.03 12.52 5.51
C SER A 73 0.81 12.29 7.00
N ASP A 74 1.54 13.02 7.85
CA ASP A 74 1.29 13.10 9.29
C ASP A 74 0.23 14.15 9.65
N LYS A 75 -0.13 15.01 8.70
CA LYS A 75 -1.00 16.16 8.94
C LYS A 75 -2.35 16.01 8.23
N THR A 76 -3.40 16.34 8.95
CA THR A 76 -4.72 16.54 8.37
C THR A 76 -4.78 17.91 7.72
N ARG A 77 -5.35 17.98 6.52
CA ARG A 77 -5.52 19.21 5.74
C ARG A 77 -6.92 19.78 5.96
N GLY A 78 -7.13 21.03 5.58
CA GLY A 78 -8.47 21.61 5.40
C GLY A 78 -9.29 20.82 4.38
N GLY A 79 -10.48 21.32 4.07
CA GLY A 79 -11.35 20.75 3.06
C GLY A 79 -12.50 19.90 3.61
N LYS A 80 -13.42 19.55 2.72
CA LYS A 80 -14.64 18.79 3.03
C LYS A 80 -14.40 17.29 2.84
N MET A 81 -15.00 16.49 3.71
CA MET A 81 -15.10 15.05 3.58
C MET A 81 -16.55 14.63 3.77
N THR A 82 -17.04 13.76 2.94
CA THR A 82 -18.38 13.17 3.02
C THR A 82 -18.30 11.65 2.99
N ALA A 83 -19.27 11.00 3.57
CA ALA A 83 -19.35 9.54 3.56
C ALA A 83 -20.82 9.11 3.50
N GLY A 84 -21.09 8.01 2.82
CA GLY A 84 -22.45 7.49 2.70
C GLY A 84 -22.54 6.24 1.86
N VAL A 85 -23.70 5.58 1.95
CA VAL A 85 -24.04 4.48 1.05
C VAL A 85 -24.36 5.07 -0.32
N SER A 86 -23.66 4.60 -1.35
CA SER A 86 -23.88 4.99 -2.74
C SER A 86 -24.91 4.09 -3.44
N GLU A 87 -24.93 2.81 -3.05
CA GLU A 87 -25.79 1.79 -3.66
C GLU A 87 -26.02 0.64 -2.70
N ILE A 88 -27.15 -0.02 -2.82
CA ILE A 88 -27.45 -1.29 -2.15
C ILE A 88 -27.76 -2.31 -3.24
N ILE A 89 -27.05 -3.44 -3.23
CA ILE A 89 -27.24 -4.54 -4.16
C ILE A 89 -27.96 -5.65 -3.39
N GLU A 90 -29.19 -5.90 -3.74
CA GLU A 90 -30.01 -6.91 -3.05
C GLU A 90 -29.54 -8.33 -3.40
N TYR A 91 -29.77 -9.30 -2.49
CA TYR A 91 -29.36 -10.69 -2.72
C TYR A 91 -29.93 -11.26 -4.03
N ASP A 92 -31.16 -10.93 -4.36
CA ASP A 92 -31.82 -11.41 -5.59
C ASP A 92 -31.17 -10.93 -6.87
N GLU A 93 -30.45 -9.78 -6.84
CA GLU A 93 -29.74 -9.21 -7.98
C GLU A 93 -28.43 -9.96 -8.27
N TYR A 94 -27.79 -10.56 -7.25
CA TYR A 94 -26.51 -11.20 -7.43
C TYR A 94 -26.48 -12.72 -7.15
N LYS A 95 -27.57 -13.32 -6.68
CA LYS A 95 -27.61 -14.74 -6.32
C LYS A 95 -27.22 -15.70 -7.44
N SER A 96 -27.50 -15.33 -8.72
CA SER A 96 -27.18 -16.11 -9.91
C SER A 96 -25.73 -15.92 -10.38
N LEU A 97 -25.04 -14.85 -9.97
CA LEU A 97 -23.67 -14.58 -10.37
C LEU A 97 -22.71 -15.62 -9.77
N SER A 98 -21.64 -15.93 -10.49
CA SER A 98 -20.49 -16.65 -9.94
C SER A 98 -19.75 -15.77 -8.91
N GLY A 99 -18.83 -16.37 -8.12
CA GLY A 99 -17.97 -15.60 -7.22
C GLY A 99 -17.10 -14.58 -7.96
N GLU A 100 -16.60 -14.95 -9.14
CA GLU A 100 -15.80 -14.06 -9.99
C GLU A 100 -16.61 -12.88 -10.56
N GLU A 101 -17.84 -13.14 -11.02
CA GLU A 101 -18.72 -12.07 -11.53
C GLU A 101 -19.11 -11.11 -10.40
N LEU A 102 -19.42 -11.63 -9.22
CA LEU A 102 -19.73 -10.79 -8.06
C LEU A 102 -18.50 -10.01 -7.59
N TYR A 103 -17.31 -10.59 -7.63
CA TYR A 103 -16.07 -9.87 -7.37
C TYR A 103 -15.89 -8.67 -8.31
N LYS A 104 -16.07 -8.88 -9.62
CA LYS A 104 -15.98 -7.80 -10.61
C LYS A 104 -17.00 -6.70 -10.33
N LEU A 105 -18.25 -7.07 -10.07
CA LEU A 105 -19.31 -6.12 -9.72
C LEU A 105 -18.95 -5.30 -8.47
N ILE A 106 -18.47 -5.93 -7.42
CA ILE A 106 -18.04 -5.25 -6.18
C ILE A 106 -16.87 -4.29 -6.47
N CYS A 107 -15.87 -4.72 -7.23
CA CYS A 107 -14.73 -3.89 -7.59
C CYS A 107 -15.16 -2.65 -8.40
N ASP A 108 -16.01 -2.83 -9.41
CA ASP A 108 -16.50 -1.73 -10.24
C ASP A 108 -17.28 -0.71 -9.42
N LYS A 109 -18.14 -1.17 -8.50
CA LYS A 109 -18.93 -0.30 -7.63
C LYS A 109 -18.13 0.40 -6.54
N LEU A 110 -17.04 -0.20 -6.06
CA LEU A 110 -16.15 0.38 -5.06
C LEU A 110 -15.06 1.28 -5.66
N TYR A 111 -14.86 1.21 -6.99
CA TYR A 111 -13.79 1.97 -7.61
C TYR A 111 -13.98 3.48 -7.46
N VAL A 112 -12.97 4.15 -6.93
CA VAL A 112 -12.89 5.61 -6.81
C VAL A 112 -11.44 6.04 -7.04
N ASP A 113 -11.24 7.12 -7.78
CA ASP A 113 -9.96 7.83 -7.85
C ASP A 113 -10.09 9.20 -7.16
N GLU A 114 -9.90 9.20 -5.85
CA GLU A 114 -9.91 10.41 -5.05
C GLU A 114 -8.73 11.36 -5.37
N GLY A 115 -7.69 10.85 -6.04
CA GLY A 115 -6.55 11.65 -6.47
C GLY A 115 -6.94 12.76 -7.44
N ILE A 116 -7.93 12.48 -8.32
CA ILE A 116 -8.39 13.40 -9.39
C ILE A 116 -9.76 14.04 -9.14
N ILE A 117 -10.54 13.55 -8.16
CA ILE A 117 -11.86 14.15 -7.85
C ILE A 117 -11.70 15.56 -7.33
N ASP A 118 -12.55 16.47 -7.80
CA ASP A 118 -12.55 17.88 -7.41
C ASP A 118 -12.63 18.07 -5.89
N GLY A 119 -11.95 19.09 -5.43
CA GLY A 119 -11.94 19.49 -4.03
C GLY A 119 -10.67 20.24 -3.65
N GLU A 120 -10.78 21.12 -2.67
CA GLU A 120 -9.65 21.88 -2.16
C GLU A 120 -9.29 21.43 -0.74
N TYR A 121 -8.01 21.15 -0.55
CA TYR A 121 -7.44 20.63 0.70
C TYR A 121 -6.22 21.47 1.12
N PRO A 122 -6.45 22.74 1.54
CA PRO A 122 -5.37 23.66 1.84
C PRO A 122 -4.53 23.20 3.03
N SER A 123 -3.21 23.30 2.88
CA SER A 123 -2.24 23.02 3.92
C SER A 123 -0.89 23.63 3.53
N LYS A 124 -0.23 24.33 4.47
CA LYS A 124 1.16 24.77 4.29
C LYS A 124 2.18 23.64 4.34
N ARG A 125 1.72 22.39 4.55
CA ARG A 125 2.53 21.18 4.68
C ARG A 125 1.96 20.07 3.78
N SER A 126 1.47 20.44 2.60
CA SER A 126 0.74 19.55 1.71
C SER A 126 1.61 18.45 1.07
N ALA A 127 2.90 18.69 0.85
CA ALA A 127 3.83 17.68 0.31
C ALA A 127 4.62 16.93 1.40
N GLU A 128 4.55 17.36 2.65
CA GLU A 128 5.42 16.84 3.70
C GLU A 128 5.24 15.34 3.94
N ASN A 129 6.36 14.62 3.91
CA ASN A 129 6.49 13.15 3.96
C ASN A 129 6.02 12.40 2.69
N LEU A 130 5.92 13.07 1.54
CA LEU A 130 5.56 12.44 0.27
C LEU A 130 6.59 11.37 -0.14
N GLU A 131 7.85 11.51 0.27
CA GLU A 131 8.91 10.52 0.10
C GLU A 131 8.59 9.14 0.71
N ARG A 132 7.62 9.02 1.61
CA ARG A 132 7.15 7.73 2.12
C ARG A 132 6.38 6.91 1.10
N ALA A 133 5.86 7.56 0.05
CA ALA A 133 5.11 6.93 -1.02
C ALA A 133 5.93 6.75 -2.29
N MET A 134 6.84 7.71 -2.58
CA MET A 134 7.50 7.81 -3.87
C MET A 134 8.99 7.49 -3.79
N TYR A 135 9.46 6.68 -4.74
CA TYR A 135 10.86 6.30 -4.95
C TYR A 135 11.22 6.29 -6.45
N TYR A 136 10.38 6.89 -7.28
CA TYR A 136 10.56 6.98 -8.73
C TYR A 136 10.59 8.44 -9.20
N CYS A 137 11.56 8.77 -10.04
CA CYS A 137 11.67 10.05 -10.74
C CYS A 137 11.57 9.81 -12.25
N PRO A 138 10.77 10.57 -13.00
CA PRO A 138 10.63 10.38 -14.44
C PRO A 138 11.96 10.58 -15.21
N SER A 139 12.88 11.36 -14.65
CA SER A 139 14.21 11.60 -15.27
C SER A 139 15.31 10.63 -14.82
N CYS A 140 15.21 10.07 -13.61
CA CYS A 140 16.31 9.28 -13.01
C CYS A 140 15.97 7.80 -12.84
N GLY A 141 14.70 7.39 -12.98
CA GLY A 141 14.25 6.07 -12.57
C GLY A 141 14.15 5.95 -11.04
N ILE A 142 14.73 4.91 -10.45
CA ILE A 142 14.81 4.75 -8.99
C ILE A 142 15.56 5.94 -8.39
N SER A 143 14.94 6.60 -7.42
CA SER A 143 15.49 7.84 -6.83
C SER A 143 14.95 8.06 -5.41
N GLU A 144 15.74 8.77 -4.62
CA GLU A 144 15.29 9.28 -3.35
C GLU A 144 14.61 10.64 -3.52
N TRP A 145 13.47 10.79 -2.85
CA TRP A 145 12.75 12.05 -2.74
C TRP A 145 12.86 12.60 -1.31
N THR A 146 12.71 13.88 -1.18
CA THR A 146 12.56 14.56 0.10
C THR A 146 11.51 15.66 -0.02
N SER A 147 10.92 16.06 1.09
CA SER A 147 9.82 17.01 1.09
C SER A 147 9.88 17.98 2.27
N GLU A 148 9.45 19.20 2.03
CA GLU A 148 9.28 20.22 3.06
C GLU A 148 8.12 21.15 2.70
N GLY A 149 7.20 21.36 3.64
CA GLY A 149 6.05 22.22 3.43
C GLY A 149 5.17 21.75 2.27
N GLU A 150 5.03 22.60 1.26
CA GLU A 150 4.26 22.32 0.04
C GLU A 150 5.09 21.72 -1.09
N TYR A 151 6.39 21.48 -0.89
CA TYR A 151 7.33 21.08 -1.94
C TYR A 151 7.91 19.71 -1.68
N ALA A 152 8.18 18.99 -2.78
CA ALA A 152 9.01 17.80 -2.79
C ALA A 152 10.01 17.87 -3.95
N TRP A 153 11.18 17.24 -3.79
CA TRP A 153 12.20 17.22 -4.85
C TRP A 153 13.00 15.93 -4.86
N CYS A 154 13.41 15.55 -6.06
CA CYS A 154 14.30 14.43 -6.29
C CYS A 154 15.72 14.79 -5.83
N LYS A 155 16.34 13.97 -4.99
CA LYS A 155 17.72 14.20 -4.52
C LYS A 155 18.76 14.03 -5.62
N ASN A 156 18.45 13.24 -6.67
CA ASN A 156 19.43 12.94 -7.73
C ASN A 156 19.54 14.06 -8.76
N CYS A 157 18.39 14.57 -9.28
CA CYS A 157 18.40 15.56 -10.37
C CYS A 157 17.87 16.94 -9.98
N GLY A 158 17.35 17.10 -8.75
CA GLY A 158 16.79 18.36 -8.30
C GLY A 158 15.43 18.73 -8.88
N THR A 159 14.78 17.85 -9.68
CA THR A 159 13.38 18.07 -10.13
C THR A 159 12.53 18.35 -8.93
N LYS A 160 11.84 19.50 -8.95
CA LYS A 160 11.06 20.01 -7.81
C LYS A 160 9.60 20.22 -8.20
N ILE A 161 8.70 19.76 -7.35
CA ILE A 161 7.27 19.90 -7.49
C ILE A 161 6.66 20.63 -6.29
N LYS A 162 5.51 21.28 -6.53
CA LYS A 162 4.65 21.81 -5.50
C LYS A 162 3.34 21.03 -5.48
N TYR A 163 2.90 20.59 -4.30
CA TYR A 163 1.61 19.92 -4.10
C TYR A 163 0.55 20.96 -3.78
N LEU A 164 -0.37 21.20 -4.73
CA LEU A 164 -1.41 22.24 -4.63
C LEU A 164 -2.59 21.78 -3.74
N PRO A 165 -3.40 22.73 -3.23
CA PRO A 165 -4.63 22.40 -2.51
C PRO A 165 -5.62 21.58 -3.33
N THR A 166 -5.63 21.71 -4.65
CA THR A 166 -6.42 20.92 -5.61
C THR A 166 -5.93 19.50 -5.79
N LYS A 167 -4.87 19.09 -5.10
CA LYS A 167 -4.12 17.81 -5.23
C LYS A 167 -3.26 17.72 -6.48
N GLU A 168 -3.25 18.73 -7.33
CA GLU A 168 -2.36 18.80 -8.48
C GLU A 168 -0.91 18.95 -8.07
N LEU A 169 -0.02 18.39 -8.90
CA LEU A 169 1.43 18.47 -8.78
C LEU A 169 1.94 19.48 -9.81
N LEU A 170 2.37 20.64 -9.35
CA LEU A 170 2.95 21.66 -10.21
C LEU A 170 4.46 21.50 -10.29
N CYS A 171 5.00 21.27 -11.49
CA CYS A 171 6.45 21.29 -11.71
C CYS A 171 7.00 22.70 -11.50
N VAL A 172 7.95 22.84 -10.58
CA VAL A 172 8.61 24.11 -10.24
C VAL A 172 9.97 24.21 -10.91
N ASN A 173 10.68 23.09 -11.01
CA ASN A 173 12.00 22.99 -11.61
C ASN A 173 12.20 21.60 -12.19
N GLY A 174 12.88 21.53 -13.34
CA GLY A 174 13.15 20.28 -14.05
C GLY A 174 12.00 19.86 -14.96
N THR A 175 11.86 18.54 -15.16
CA THR A 175 10.81 17.93 -15.98
C THR A 175 9.97 16.98 -15.14
N PHE A 176 8.66 17.21 -15.09
CA PHE A 176 7.74 16.39 -14.34
C PHE A 176 6.39 16.31 -15.09
N PRO A 177 6.06 15.18 -15.71
CA PRO A 177 4.92 15.05 -16.63
C PRO A 177 3.58 14.75 -15.95
N TYR A 178 3.57 14.46 -14.64
CA TYR A 178 2.37 14.01 -13.93
C TYR A 178 1.63 15.18 -13.29
N ARG A 179 0.33 15.24 -13.52
CA ARG A 179 -0.54 16.24 -12.91
C ARG A 179 -1.02 15.82 -11.52
N PHE A 180 -1.26 14.54 -11.31
CA PHE A 180 -1.79 14.01 -10.06
C PHE A 180 -0.90 12.91 -9.47
N MET A 181 -1.05 12.71 -8.16
CA MET A 181 -0.35 11.64 -7.43
C MET A 181 -0.64 10.25 -8.00
N THR A 182 -1.88 10.01 -8.44
CA THR A 182 -2.30 8.75 -9.05
C THR A 182 -1.48 8.41 -10.28
N GLU A 183 -1.32 9.38 -11.20
CA GLU A 183 -0.54 9.20 -12.43
C GLU A 183 0.94 8.89 -12.13
N TRP A 184 1.51 9.63 -11.20
CA TRP A 184 2.90 9.40 -10.78
C TRP A 184 3.10 8.05 -10.09
N TYR A 185 2.16 7.67 -9.23
CA TYR A 185 2.18 6.40 -8.54
C TYR A 185 1.99 5.21 -9.50
N ASP A 186 1.15 5.36 -10.52
CA ASP A 186 1.00 4.37 -11.60
C ASP A 186 2.28 4.22 -12.41
N ALA A 187 2.92 5.34 -12.77
CA ALA A 187 4.20 5.31 -13.45
C ALA A 187 5.29 4.62 -12.61
N GLN A 188 5.35 4.90 -11.30
CA GLN A 188 6.23 4.20 -10.37
C GLN A 188 5.96 2.69 -10.33
N SER A 189 4.68 2.31 -10.27
CA SER A 189 4.26 0.91 -10.22
C SER A 189 4.61 0.17 -11.52
N ASN A 190 4.38 0.83 -12.66
CA ASN A 190 4.73 0.28 -13.97
C ASN A 190 6.26 0.16 -14.14
N TYR A 191 7.00 1.15 -13.68
CA TYR A 191 8.47 1.11 -13.67
C TYR A 191 8.97 -0.08 -12.85
N MET A 192 8.45 -0.29 -11.64
CA MET A 192 8.84 -1.42 -10.78
C MET A 192 8.50 -2.77 -11.44
N ARG A 193 7.32 -2.91 -12.07
CA ARG A 193 6.92 -4.15 -12.76
C ARG A 193 7.80 -4.49 -13.96
N ALA A 194 8.34 -3.46 -14.62
CA ALA A 194 9.21 -3.62 -15.79
C ALA A 194 10.71 -3.73 -15.43
N LEU A 195 11.05 -3.54 -14.14
CA LEU A 195 12.44 -3.51 -13.71
C LEU A 195 13.06 -4.90 -13.77
N ASP A 196 14.18 -5.02 -14.48
CA ASP A 196 15.04 -6.21 -14.41
C ASP A 196 15.72 -6.26 -13.04
N LEU A 197 15.50 -7.33 -12.28
CA LEU A 197 16.10 -7.52 -10.96
C LEU A 197 17.47 -8.19 -11.00
N THR A 198 17.91 -8.74 -12.14
CA THR A 198 19.20 -9.44 -12.28
C THR A 198 20.43 -8.63 -11.79
N PRO A 199 20.54 -7.31 -12.08
CA PRO A 199 21.65 -6.50 -11.57
C PRO A 199 21.71 -6.41 -10.04
N TYR A 200 20.63 -6.73 -9.36
CA TYR A 200 20.49 -6.63 -7.91
C TYR A 200 20.69 -7.96 -7.16
N ASP A 201 21.27 -8.95 -7.81
CA ASP A 201 21.66 -10.22 -7.16
C ASP A 201 22.82 -10.02 -6.17
N THR A 202 23.74 -9.11 -6.48
CA THR A 202 24.95 -8.83 -5.68
C THR A 202 24.98 -7.43 -5.09
N THR A 203 24.26 -6.49 -5.68
CA THR A 203 24.15 -5.09 -5.21
C THR A 203 22.71 -4.81 -4.79
N PRO A 204 22.46 -4.25 -3.59
CA PRO A 204 21.10 -4.01 -3.17
C PRO A 204 20.41 -2.93 -4.02
N LEU A 205 19.15 -3.17 -4.38
CA LEU A 205 18.30 -2.17 -5.02
C LEU A 205 17.96 -1.02 -4.06
N PHE A 206 17.71 -1.37 -2.80
CA PHE A 206 17.41 -0.42 -1.72
C PHE A 206 18.18 -0.79 -0.46
N SER A 207 18.61 0.23 0.29
CA SER A 207 19.25 0.05 1.59
C SER A 207 18.94 1.22 2.50
N ASP A 208 18.51 0.95 3.74
CA ASP A 208 18.23 1.95 4.75
C ASP A 208 18.74 1.48 6.13
N THR A 209 19.03 2.42 7.03
CA THR A 209 19.24 2.13 8.44
C THR A 209 17.88 2.03 9.13
N ALA A 210 17.67 0.99 9.92
CA ALA A 210 16.38 0.72 10.54
C ALA A 210 16.52 -0.05 11.86
N ASN A 211 15.41 -0.18 12.57
CA ASN A 211 15.28 -1.04 13.75
C ASN A 211 14.41 -2.26 13.41
N LEU A 212 14.84 -3.42 13.86
CA LEU A 212 14.14 -4.69 13.67
C LEU A 212 13.45 -5.13 14.96
N TYR A 213 12.18 -5.51 14.84
CA TYR A 213 11.39 -6.06 15.94
C TYR A 213 10.72 -7.37 15.53
N GLU A 214 10.58 -8.30 16.46
CA GLU A 214 9.59 -9.36 16.37
C GLU A 214 8.27 -8.87 16.97
N VAL A 215 7.16 -9.12 16.25
CA VAL A 215 5.82 -8.71 16.68
C VAL A 215 5.04 -9.92 17.17
N ILE A 216 4.69 -9.93 18.43
CA ILE A 216 3.73 -10.90 18.99
C ILE A 216 2.35 -10.25 18.97
N PRO A 217 1.43 -10.71 18.10
CA PRO A 217 0.12 -10.09 17.93
C PRO A 217 -0.64 -9.91 19.24
N CYS A 218 -1.23 -8.74 19.43
CA CYS A 218 -2.01 -8.35 20.62
C CYS A 218 -1.26 -8.42 21.95
N LYS A 219 0.08 -8.58 21.93
CA LYS A 219 0.89 -8.66 23.17
C LYS A 219 2.00 -7.61 23.20
N LYS A 220 3.12 -7.86 22.52
CA LYS A 220 4.32 -7.03 22.62
C LYS A 220 5.15 -7.04 21.32
N LYS A 221 6.08 -6.10 21.25
CA LYS A 221 7.19 -6.11 20.30
C LYS A 221 8.49 -6.39 21.05
N ILE A 222 9.31 -7.25 20.49
CA ILE A 222 10.62 -7.63 21.02
C ILE A 222 11.66 -6.99 20.11
N PRO A 223 12.53 -6.09 20.60
CA PRO A 223 13.61 -5.55 19.81
C PRO A 223 14.61 -6.68 19.49
N LEU A 224 15.04 -6.77 18.24
CA LEU A 224 16.02 -7.74 17.75
C LEU A 224 17.31 -7.06 17.28
N GLY A 225 17.25 -5.80 16.85
CA GLY A 225 18.39 -4.99 16.45
C GLY A 225 17.99 -3.52 16.30
N GLU A 226 18.91 -2.65 16.70
CA GLU A 226 18.82 -1.21 16.51
C GLU A 226 19.89 -0.78 15.51
N ASP A 227 19.58 0.25 14.71
CA ASP A 227 20.47 0.82 13.68
C ASP A 227 21.06 -0.23 12.73
N ILE A 228 20.29 -1.30 12.44
CA ILE A 228 20.68 -2.33 11.48
C ILE A 228 20.62 -1.77 10.05
N LYS A 229 21.49 -2.27 9.16
CA LYS A 229 21.37 -2.00 7.73
C LYS A 229 20.39 -3.01 7.13
N PHE A 230 19.26 -2.52 6.62
CA PHE A 230 18.23 -3.30 5.97
C PHE A 230 18.30 -3.09 4.47
N SER A 231 18.57 -4.17 3.71
CA SER A 231 18.77 -4.10 2.27
C SER A 231 17.86 -5.06 1.52
N ALA A 232 17.39 -4.64 0.34
CA ALA A 232 16.60 -5.45 -0.57
C ALA A 232 17.43 -5.78 -1.82
N PHE A 233 17.53 -7.07 -2.12
CA PHE A 233 18.15 -7.64 -3.31
C PHE A 233 17.08 -8.21 -4.25
N SER A 234 17.49 -8.86 -5.32
CA SER A 234 16.58 -9.46 -6.31
C SER A 234 15.66 -10.56 -5.72
N ASP A 235 16.14 -11.34 -4.75
CA ASP A 235 15.47 -12.53 -4.22
C ASP A 235 15.35 -12.57 -2.69
N ARG A 236 15.91 -11.57 -1.98
CA ARG A 236 16.02 -11.60 -0.51
C ARG A 236 16.09 -10.21 0.12
N PHE A 237 15.80 -10.18 1.40
CA PHE A 237 16.27 -9.12 2.30
C PHE A 237 17.54 -9.57 3.01
N GLU A 238 18.47 -8.63 3.20
CA GLU A 238 19.61 -8.81 4.09
C GLU A 238 19.53 -7.81 5.25
N ILE A 239 19.85 -8.31 6.44
CA ILE A 239 19.80 -7.58 7.70
C ILE A 239 21.19 -7.66 8.32
N ASP A 240 21.95 -6.56 8.23
CA ASP A 240 23.30 -6.48 8.76
C ASP A 240 23.30 -5.80 10.14
N PHE A 241 23.76 -6.54 11.13
CA PHE A 241 23.86 -6.11 12.53
C PHE A 241 25.23 -5.53 12.90
N GLY A 242 26.08 -5.24 11.90
CA GLY A 242 27.43 -4.72 12.12
C GLY A 242 28.50 -5.76 12.46
N GLY A 243 28.17 -7.04 12.48
CA GLY A 243 29.10 -8.15 12.72
C GLY A 243 28.59 -9.49 12.23
N ARG A 244 27.33 -9.54 11.92
CA ARG A 244 26.65 -10.68 11.31
C ARG A 244 25.56 -10.19 10.36
N THR A 245 25.33 -10.94 9.29
CA THR A 245 24.23 -10.69 8.35
C THR A 245 23.25 -11.84 8.40
N GLU A 246 21.96 -11.53 8.54
CA GLU A 246 20.86 -12.48 8.39
C GLU A 246 20.22 -12.31 7.03
N THR A 247 20.01 -13.41 6.33
CA THR A 247 19.38 -13.45 5.01
C THR A 247 17.95 -13.99 5.13
N VAL A 248 16.99 -13.27 4.52
CA VAL A 248 15.57 -13.67 4.49
C VAL A 248 15.14 -13.75 3.04
N TYR A 249 15.08 -14.96 2.48
CA TYR A 249 14.65 -15.16 1.09
C TYR A 249 13.16 -14.88 0.91
N TYR A 250 12.79 -14.25 -0.19
CA TYR A 250 11.39 -13.90 -0.48
C TYR A 250 10.47 -15.12 -0.55
N LYS A 251 10.97 -16.26 -1.03
CA LYS A 251 10.23 -17.55 -1.03
C LYS A 251 9.80 -18.03 0.35
N ASP A 252 10.51 -17.62 1.40
CA ASP A 252 10.23 -18.01 2.80
C ASP A 252 9.31 -16.99 3.51
N ILE A 253 9.00 -15.90 2.85
CA ILE A 253 8.06 -14.86 3.33
C ILE A 253 6.66 -15.20 2.81
N THR A 254 5.69 -15.31 3.71
CA THR A 254 4.30 -15.61 3.35
C THR A 254 3.52 -14.37 2.94
N ALA A 255 3.89 -13.20 3.45
CA ALA A 255 3.33 -11.90 3.09
C ALA A 255 4.25 -10.77 3.54
N SER A 256 4.14 -9.64 2.87
CA SER A 256 4.73 -8.37 3.29
C SER A 256 3.70 -7.26 3.17
N GLY A 257 3.88 -6.18 3.91
CA GLY A 257 2.97 -5.03 3.80
C GLY A 257 3.39 -3.85 4.66
N VAL A 258 2.93 -2.68 4.26
CA VAL A 258 3.14 -1.45 5.02
C VAL A 258 2.14 -1.36 6.15
N LEU A 259 2.63 -1.14 7.37
CA LEU A 259 1.82 -0.90 8.56
C LEU A 259 1.82 0.60 8.89
N GLY A 260 0.62 1.18 8.93
CA GLY A 260 0.49 2.62 9.11
C GLY A 260 1.04 3.39 7.91
N ARG A 261 1.97 4.32 8.15
CA ARG A 261 2.48 5.24 7.13
C ARG A 261 3.85 4.85 6.59
N ASN A 262 4.72 4.31 7.45
CA ASN A 262 6.15 4.15 7.17
C ASN A 262 6.80 2.99 7.93
N LYS A 263 6.07 1.95 8.27
CA LYS A 263 6.63 0.72 8.85
C LYS A 263 6.35 -0.44 7.92
N MET A 264 7.29 -1.34 7.78
CA MET A 264 7.12 -2.55 7.00
C MET A 264 7.00 -3.74 7.95
N ASN A 265 6.02 -4.61 7.71
CA ASN A 265 5.99 -5.93 8.29
C ASN A 265 6.25 -6.97 7.20
N TYR A 266 7.03 -8.00 7.52
CA TYR A 266 7.05 -9.24 6.76
C TYR A 266 6.70 -10.42 7.67
N TYR A 267 6.06 -11.41 7.08
CA TYR A 267 5.49 -12.55 7.78
C TYR A 267 6.17 -13.82 7.29
N THR A 268 6.62 -14.65 8.20
CA THR A 268 7.04 -16.01 7.92
C THR A 268 5.98 -16.99 8.45
N GLN A 269 6.14 -18.28 8.22
CA GLN A 269 5.19 -19.27 8.74
C GLN A 269 4.97 -19.17 10.26
N LYS A 270 6.02 -18.80 11.03
CA LYS A 270 6.00 -18.83 12.49
C LYS A 270 6.06 -17.46 13.15
N ARG A 271 6.65 -16.45 12.50
CA ARG A 271 7.01 -15.18 13.14
C ARG A 271 6.58 -13.99 12.28
N ILE A 272 6.38 -12.86 12.94
CA ILE A 272 6.10 -11.57 12.31
C ILE A 272 7.23 -10.63 12.66
N PHE A 273 7.83 -10.02 11.67
CA PHE A 273 8.89 -9.06 11.82
C PHE A 273 8.44 -7.68 11.38
N GLN A 274 8.92 -6.66 12.06
CA GLN A 274 8.65 -5.28 11.72
C GLN A 274 9.96 -4.51 11.56
N ILE A 275 10.10 -3.87 10.40
CA ILE A 275 11.13 -2.88 10.12
C ILE A 275 10.54 -1.50 10.36
N LYS A 276 11.22 -0.71 11.17
CA LYS A 276 10.89 0.67 11.48
C LYS A 276 12.16 1.50 11.42
N SER A 277 12.13 2.58 10.67
CA SER A 277 13.20 3.56 10.61
C SER A 277 12.71 4.94 11.04
N ASP A 278 13.35 5.99 10.59
CA ASP A 278 12.98 7.36 10.88
C ASP A 278 11.58 7.73 10.33
N LYS A 279 11.19 9.00 10.49
CA LYS A 279 9.89 9.49 10.02
C LYS A 279 9.76 9.52 8.50
N HIS A 280 10.87 9.53 7.75
CA HIS A 280 10.90 9.63 6.29
C HIS A 280 10.95 8.27 5.58
N PHE A 281 11.13 7.19 6.33
CA PHE A 281 11.32 5.85 5.79
C PHE A 281 10.22 5.45 4.79
N ASN A 282 10.64 5.08 3.58
CA ASN A 282 9.75 4.57 2.54
C ASN A 282 9.67 3.03 2.62
N ALA A 283 8.64 2.53 3.29
CA ALA A 283 8.38 1.09 3.37
C ALA A 283 7.75 0.52 2.08
N VAL A 284 7.19 1.38 1.22
CA VAL A 284 6.52 0.98 -0.04
C VAL A 284 7.52 0.34 -0.99
N LYS A 285 8.72 0.92 -1.14
CA LYS A 285 9.76 0.42 -2.05
C LYS A 285 10.14 -1.03 -1.77
N TYR A 286 10.24 -1.40 -0.49
CA TYR A 286 10.58 -2.78 -0.06
C TYR A 286 9.45 -3.77 -0.28
N VAL A 287 8.21 -3.33 -0.06
CA VAL A 287 7.03 -4.15 -0.32
C VAL A 287 6.87 -4.38 -1.82
N ASN A 288 7.10 -3.34 -2.63
CA ASN A 288 6.98 -3.44 -4.09
C ASN A 288 8.03 -4.39 -4.69
N VAL A 289 9.32 -4.29 -4.29
CA VAL A 289 10.34 -5.20 -4.80
C VAL A 289 10.06 -6.66 -4.40
N TYR A 290 9.61 -6.89 -3.17
CA TYR A 290 9.23 -8.23 -2.71
C TYR A 290 8.14 -8.85 -3.60
N TYR A 291 7.06 -8.13 -3.87
CA TYR A 291 5.97 -8.66 -4.69
C TYR A 291 6.33 -8.74 -6.18
N HIS A 292 7.16 -7.83 -6.68
CA HIS A 292 7.69 -7.94 -8.04
C HIS A 292 8.55 -9.19 -8.21
N ALA A 293 9.47 -9.46 -7.30
CA ALA A 293 10.27 -10.67 -7.30
C ALA A 293 9.42 -11.94 -7.19
N LEU A 294 8.38 -11.94 -6.35
CA LEU A 294 7.44 -13.08 -6.28
C LEU A 294 6.67 -13.29 -7.58
N SER A 295 6.27 -12.21 -8.28
CA SER A 295 5.60 -12.31 -9.59
C SER A 295 6.51 -12.98 -10.61
N ILE A 296 7.79 -12.61 -10.64
CA ILE A 296 8.81 -13.24 -11.50
C ILE A 296 8.94 -14.74 -11.15
N LEU A 297 9.11 -15.07 -9.87
CA LEU A 297 9.27 -16.45 -9.40
C LEU A 297 8.06 -17.35 -9.73
N LYS A 298 6.85 -16.77 -9.76
CA LYS A 298 5.61 -17.48 -10.08
C LYS A 298 5.25 -17.48 -11.56
N GLY A 299 6.01 -16.77 -12.41
CA GLY A 299 5.69 -16.58 -13.80
C GLY A 299 4.42 -15.73 -14.04
N ASP A 300 4.01 -14.95 -13.04
CA ASP A 300 2.86 -14.05 -13.12
C ASP A 300 3.29 -12.73 -13.77
N THR A 301 3.13 -12.66 -15.09
CA THR A 301 3.46 -11.45 -15.86
C THR A 301 2.24 -10.53 -16.09
N LYS A 302 1.02 -11.01 -15.77
CA LYS A 302 -0.21 -10.29 -16.17
C LYS A 302 -0.67 -9.25 -15.16
N ASN A 303 -0.44 -9.47 -13.87
CA ASN A 303 -1.04 -8.62 -12.83
C ASN A 303 -0.06 -8.08 -11.79
N GLY A 304 1.22 -8.36 -11.88
CA GLY A 304 2.30 -7.85 -11.03
C GLY A 304 1.85 -7.09 -9.76
N PHE A 305 1.07 -7.77 -8.88
CA PHE A 305 0.59 -7.18 -7.64
C PHE A 305 1.78 -6.72 -6.80
N LEU A 306 1.84 -5.45 -6.48
CA LEU A 306 2.96 -4.85 -5.73
C LEU A 306 2.69 -4.72 -4.23
N GLY A 307 1.58 -5.29 -3.75
CA GLY A 307 1.33 -5.56 -2.33
C GLY A 307 1.16 -4.33 -1.43
N LEU A 308 0.13 -3.54 -1.60
CA LEU A 308 -0.14 -2.38 -0.72
C LEU A 308 -1.37 -2.54 0.14
#